data_cc68d8b0619897b7bb7d5736015a5c48
#
_entry.id   cc68d8b0619897b7bb7d5736015a5c48
#
_cell.length_a   1.000
_cell.length_b   1.000
_cell.length_c   1.000
_cell.angle_alpha   90.00
_cell.angle_beta   90.00
_cell.angle_gamma   90.00
#
_symmetry.space_group_name_H-M   'P 1'
#
loop_
_entity.id
_entity.type
_entity.pdbx_description
1 polymer ?
#
loop_
_entity_poly.entity_id
_entity_poly.type
_entity_poly.pdbx_seq_one_letter_code
_entity_poly.pdbx_strand_id
1 'polypeptide(L)'
;MKAMVLNTTCNLSENTAPLEMVETADPEPKDGEILIRVSACGVCHTELDEIEGRTPPTHFPMILGHQVIGRVKETAKGTEKFTPGDRVGVGWIFSSCGTCEHCRQGEENLCEDFLATGRDAPGGYAEYMCVPEDFAFKVPDSFSDAEAAPLLCAGAIGYRSLRLTGLKDGQRLGLTGFGASAHLVLKMVRHQYPRSEVFVFARSPKERSFAKELGAVWAGDTDDPAPAKLDRIIDTTPVWKPVVEALHNLKSGGRLVINAIRKEEVDKEYLLRLDYPTHLWLEKEVKSVANVATRDLREFMDLAAEIPIKPTVQEFPLEAANQALLELKERKIRGAKVLVL
;
A
#
# COMPACT_ATOMS: atom_id res chain seq x y z
N MET A 1 13.05 -13.33 21.38
CA MET A 1 12.75 -12.04 20.77
C MET A 1 11.53 -11.40 21.39
N LYS A 2 11.45 -10.06 21.38
CA LYS A 2 10.23 -9.32 21.70
C LYS A 2 9.33 -9.24 20.48
N ALA A 3 8.00 -9.36 20.68
CA ALA A 3 7.00 -9.22 19.63
C ALA A 3 5.69 -8.65 20.19
N MET A 4 4.97 -7.89 19.34
CA MET A 4 3.61 -7.45 19.60
C MET A 4 2.64 -8.41 18.90
N VAL A 5 1.83 -9.11 19.68
CA VAL A 5 0.92 -10.16 19.18
C VAL A 5 -0.53 -9.76 19.31
N LEU A 6 -1.33 -10.12 18.31
CA LEU A 6 -2.78 -10.07 18.33
C LEU A 6 -3.32 -11.44 18.71
N ASN A 7 -4.03 -11.55 19.85
CA ASN A 7 -4.59 -12.81 20.33
C ASN A 7 -6.01 -13.09 19.83
N THR A 8 -6.73 -12.06 19.44
CA THR A 8 -8.08 -12.13 18.88
C THR A 8 -8.47 -10.82 18.25
N THR A 9 -9.41 -10.82 17.33
CA THR A 9 -10.00 -9.59 16.80
C THR A 9 -10.80 -8.86 17.87
N CYS A 10 -10.82 -7.54 17.79
CA CYS A 10 -11.60 -6.69 18.70
C CYS A 10 -12.01 -5.37 18.04
N ASN A 11 -12.97 -4.68 18.62
CA ASN A 11 -13.29 -3.32 18.25
C ASN A 11 -12.33 -2.36 18.97
N LEU A 12 -11.56 -1.59 18.21
CA LEU A 12 -10.60 -0.62 18.76
C LEU A 12 -11.24 0.55 19.53
N SER A 13 -12.56 0.75 19.42
CA SER A 13 -13.26 1.71 20.29
C SER A 13 -13.53 1.17 21.70
N GLU A 14 -13.47 -0.16 21.88
CA GLU A 14 -13.71 -0.85 23.16
C GLU A 14 -12.39 -1.33 23.79
N ASN A 15 -11.46 -1.79 22.97
CA ASN A 15 -10.13 -2.20 23.40
C ASN A 15 -9.06 -1.37 22.65
N THR A 16 -8.48 -0.40 23.34
CA THR A 16 -7.46 0.51 22.80
C THR A 16 -6.03 -0.06 22.82
N ALA A 17 -5.83 -1.27 23.38
CA ALA A 17 -4.54 -1.94 23.46
C ALA A 17 -4.68 -3.42 23.04
N PRO A 18 -5.05 -3.70 21.76
CA PRO A 18 -5.32 -5.06 21.29
C PRO A 18 -4.07 -5.94 21.19
N LEU A 19 -2.90 -5.33 21.03
CA LEU A 19 -1.65 -6.05 20.90
C LEU A 19 -0.98 -6.21 22.27
N GLU A 20 -0.52 -7.42 22.54
CA GLU A 20 0.22 -7.77 23.74
C GLU A 20 1.72 -7.91 23.44
N MET A 21 2.57 -7.30 24.28
CA MET A 21 4.02 -7.52 24.21
C MET A 21 4.36 -8.87 24.82
N VAL A 22 5.02 -9.72 24.05
CA VAL A 22 5.49 -11.02 24.49
C VAL A 22 7.00 -11.20 24.26
N GLU A 23 7.63 -12.03 25.08
CA GLU A 23 8.94 -12.59 24.81
C GLU A 23 8.79 -14.04 24.33
N THR A 24 9.34 -14.36 23.16
CA THR A 24 9.26 -15.68 22.54
C THR A 24 10.64 -16.06 21.97
N ALA A 25 10.79 -17.33 21.60
CA ALA A 25 11.99 -17.79 20.89
C ALA A 25 12.16 -17.04 19.57
N ASP A 26 13.40 -16.82 19.14
CA ASP A 26 13.69 -16.32 17.79
C ASP A 26 13.15 -17.35 16.78
N PRO A 27 12.54 -16.93 15.66
CA PRO A 27 12.12 -17.85 14.64
C PRO A 27 13.32 -18.45 13.90
N GLU A 28 13.20 -19.72 13.51
CA GLU A 28 14.22 -20.41 12.72
C GLU A 28 13.81 -20.46 11.25
N PRO A 29 14.69 -20.02 10.31
CA PRO A 29 14.35 -20.02 8.90
C PRO A 29 14.33 -21.46 8.33
N LYS A 30 13.29 -21.78 7.58
CA LYS A 30 13.14 -23.04 6.84
C LYS A 30 13.95 -23.01 5.54
N ASP A 31 14.10 -24.16 4.88
CA ASP A 31 14.72 -24.24 3.55
C ASP A 31 14.10 -23.20 2.60
N GLY A 32 14.94 -22.38 1.96
CA GLY A 32 14.53 -21.26 1.09
C GLY A 32 14.16 -19.96 1.80
N GLU A 33 14.19 -19.91 3.15
CA GLU A 33 13.90 -18.71 3.93
C GLU A 33 15.16 -18.02 4.43
N ILE A 34 15.01 -16.73 4.69
CA ILE A 34 15.99 -15.90 5.38
C ILE A 34 15.41 -15.41 6.71
N LEU A 35 16.26 -15.32 7.74
CA LEU A 35 15.95 -14.66 9.00
C LEU A 35 16.37 -13.20 8.92
N ILE A 36 15.44 -12.29 9.14
CA ILE A 36 15.65 -10.85 9.12
C ILE A 36 15.62 -10.32 10.56
N ARG A 37 16.64 -9.56 10.95
CA ARG A 37 16.55 -8.64 12.09
C ARG A 37 15.83 -7.39 11.63
N VAL A 38 14.63 -7.18 12.16
CA VAL A 38 13.79 -6.03 11.81
C VAL A 38 14.37 -4.76 12.42
N SER A 39 14.42 -3.68 11.65
CA SER A 39 14.84 -2.36 12.10
C SER A 39 13.71 -1.33 12.07
N ALA A 40 12.74 -1.52 11.14
CA ALA A 40 11.55 -0.68 11.06
C ALA A 40 10.37 -1.44 10.45
N CYS A 41 9.16 -1.14 10.91
CA CYS A 41 7.93 -1.62 10.32
C CYS A 41 6.88 -0.51 10.26
N GLY A 42 6.32 -0.25 9.08
CA GLY A 42 5.26 0.73 8.91
C GLY A 42 3.94 0.30 9.55
N VAL A 43 3.11 1.29 9.88
CA VAL A 43 1.77 1.11 10.45
C VAL A 43 0.74 1.71 9.51
N CYS A 44 -0.22 0.92 9.04
CA CYS A 44 -1.25 1.39 8.11
C CYS A 44 -2.66 0.88 8.44
N HIS A 45 -3.62 1.20 7.59
CA HIS A 45 -5.02 0.79 7.79
C HIS A 45 -5.25 -0.71 7.64
N THR A 46 -4.33 -1.45 7.04
CA THR A 46 -4.42 -2.91 6.91
C THR A 46 -4.43 -3.57 8.29
N GLU A 47 -3.52 -3.16 9.19
CA GLU A 47 -3.48 -3.67 10.55
C GLU A 47 -4.75 -3.31 11.34
N LEU A 48 -5.37 -2.14 11.07
CA LEU A 48 -6.69 -1.81 11.64
C LEU A 48 -7.78 -2.74 11.12
N ASP A 49 -7.76 -3.09 9.83
CA ASP A 49 -8.72 -4.01 9.24
C ASP A 49 -8.53 -5.45 9.75
N GLU A 50 -7.30 -5.86 10.02
CA GLU A 50 -6.95 -7.15 10.63
C GLU A 50 -7.44 -7.23 12.08
N ILE A 51 -7.16 -6.21 12.90
CA ILE A 51 -7.56 -6.14 14.30
C ILE A 51 -9.09 -6.12 14.44
N GLU A 52 -9.78 -5.32 13.62
CA GLU A 52 -11.23 -5.15 13.70
C GLU A 52 -12.01 -6.23 12.92
N GLY A 53 -11.34 -7.27 12.42
CA GLY A 53 -11.96 -8.45 11.82
C GLY A 53 -12.58 -8.22 10.43
N ARG A 54 -12.20 -7.14 9.73
CA ARG A 54 -12.62 -6.92 8.34
C ARG A 54 -11.81 -7.78 7.36
N THR A 55 -10.54 -8.01 7.68
CA THR A 55 -9.63 -8.95 7.00
C THR A 55 -8.79 -9.68 8.06
N PRO A 56 -9.42 -10.53 8.90
CA PRO A 56 -8.77 -11.06 10.09
C PRO A 56 -7.61 -11.98 9.73
N PRO A 57 -6.61 -12.10 10.63
CA PRO A 57 -5.62 -13.18 10.55
C PRO A 57 -6.26 -14.54 10.43
N THR A 58 -5.60 -15.45 9.72
CA THR A 58 -6.08 -16.83 9.53
C THR A 58 -5.96 -17.69 10.78
N HIS A 59 -5.10 -17.29 11.72
CA HIS A 59 -4.92 -17.96 13.02
C HIS A 59 -4.43 -16.94 14.07
N PHE A 60 -4.56 -17.31 15.33
CA PHE A 60 -4.10 -16.55 16.49
C PHE A 60 -3.23 -17.43 17.41
N PRO A 61 -2.23 -16.88 18.13
CA PRO A 61 -1.81 -15.47 18.08
C PRO A 61 -1.10 -15.14 16.77
N MET A 62 -1.17 -13.87 16.34
CA MET A 62 -0.53 -13.38 15.12
C MET A 62 0.33 -12.15 15.41
N ILE A 63 1.52 -12.09 14.82
CA ILE A 63 2.38 -10.90 14.76
C ILE A 63 2.01 -10.14 13.50
N LEU A 64 1.48 -8.92 13.63
CA LEU A 64 1.08 -8.08 12.51
C LEU A 64 2.26 -7.37 11.85
N GLY A 65 1.98 -6.54 10.84
CA GLY A 65 2.95 -5.64 10.19
C GLY A 65 3.53 -6.22 8.89
N HIS A 66 3.29 -5.51 7.77
CA HIS A 66 3.66 -5.94 6.42
C HIS A 66 4.55 -4.94 5.66
N GLN A 67 5.09 -3.93 6.33
CA GLN A 67 5.95 -2.90 5.73
C GLN A 67 7.33 -2.97 6.41
N VAL A 68 8.03 -4.08 6.20
CA VAL A 68 9.20 -4.44 7.01
C VAL A 68 10.49 -4.02 6.32
N ILE A 69 11.36 -3.35 7.06
CA ILE A 69 12.76 -3.09 6.69
C ILE A 69 13.64 -3.73 7.75
N GLY A 70 14.70 -4.38 7.31
CA GLY A 70 15.65 -4.99 8.22
C GLY A 70 16.93 -5.44 7.52
N ARG A 71 17.72 -6.22 8.27
CA ARG A 71 18.94 -6.84 7.74
C ARG A 71 18.88 -8.34 7.89
N VAL A 72 19.35 -9.04 6.88
CA VAL A 72 19.50 -10.49 6.91
C VAL A 72 20.47 -10.85 8.05
N LYS A 73 20.00 -11.66 9.00
CA LYS A 73 20.80 -12.21 10.11
C LYS A 73 21.34 -13.59 9.73
N GLU A 74 20.52 -14.41 9.09
CA GLU A 74 20.84 -15.78 8.74
C GLU A 74 20.11 -16.19 7.45
N THR A 75 20.70 -17.13 6.71
CA THR A 75 20.12 -17.73 5.50
C THR A 75 20.06 -19.25 5.68
N ALA A 76 18.92 -19.85 5.34
CA ALA A 76 18.78 -21.30 5.39
C ALA A 76 19.25 -21.96 4.07
N LYS A 77 19.23 -23.29 4.06
CA LYS A 77 19.57 -24.07 2.87
C LYS A 77 18.64 -23.71 1.69
N GLY A 78 19.23 -23.60 0.49
CA GLY A 78 18.48 -23.29 -0.74
C GLY A 78 18.28 -21.80 -0.98
N THR A 79 18.89 -20.90 -0.17
CA THR A 79 18.91 -19.46 -0.41
C THR A 79 20.18 -19.06 -1.16
N GLU A 80 20.05 -18.18 -2.16
CA GLU A 80 21.15 -17.73 -3.02
C GLU A 80 21.16 -16.21 -3.28
N LYS A 81 20.03 -15.52 -2.97
CA LYS A 81 19.82 -14.10 -3.33
C LYS A 81 20.42 -13.11 -2.34
N PHE A 82 20.54 -13.53 -1.09
CA PHE A 82 20.96 -12.66 0.01
C PHE A 82 22.03 -13.31 0.87
N THR A 83 22.81 -12.47 1.53
CA THR A 83 23.83 -12.85 2.51
C THR A 83 23.60 -12.11 3.83
N PRO A 84 24.09 -12.65 4.97
CA PRO A 84 24.03 -11.94 6.25
C PRO A 84 24.61 -10.52 6.15
N GLY A 85 23.86 -9.53 6.65
CA GLY A 85 24.16 -8.12 6.57
C GLY A 85 23.43 -7.38 5.45
N ASP A 86 22.92 -8.05 4.42
CA ASP A 86 22.15 -7.42 3.35
C ASP A 86 20.92 -6.70 3.90
N ARG A 87 20.69 -5.46 3.45
CA ARG A 87 19.54 -4.65 3.78
C ARG A 87 18.36 -5.01 2.89
N VAL A 88 17.25 -5.44 3.50
CA VAL A 88 16.10 -5.97 2.78
C VAL A 88 14.78 -5.36 3.25
N GLY A 89 13.81 -5.36 2.34
CA GLY A 89 12.41 -5.03 2.60
C GLY A 89 11.50 -6.23 2.35
N VAL A 90 10.40 -6.32 3.09
CA VAL A 90 9.32 -7.29 2.91
C VAL A 90 7.99 -6.55 2.87
N GLY A 91 7.19 -6.82 1.82
CA GLY A 91 5.88 -6.22 1.64
C GLY A 91 4.74 -7.13 2.08
N TRP A 92 3.54 -6.87 1.52
CA TRP A 92 2.32 -7.60 1.87
C TRP A 92 2.37 -9.09 1.53
N ILE A 93 2.93 -9.50 0.37
CA ILE A 93 2.95 -10.91 0.00
C ILE A 93 4.11 -11.59 0.71
N PHE A 94 3.77 -12.57 1.55
CA PHE A 94 4.73 -13.44 2.23
C PHE A 94 5.20 -14.58 1.33
N SER A 95 4.27 -15.22 0.64
CA SER A 95 4.57 -16.33 -0.30
C SER A 95 3.44 -16.53 -1.31
N SER A 96 3.72 -17.30 -2.36
CA SER A 96 2.74 -17.75 -3.34
C SER A 96 3.11 -19.15 -3.86
N CYS A 97 2.23 -19.83 -4.61
CA CYS A 97 2.50 -21.19 -5.08
C CYS A 97 3.66 -21.31 -6.09
N GLY A 98 4.07 -20.21 -6.74
CA GLY A 98 5.16 -20.19 -7.74
C GLY A 98 4.84 -20.87 -9.07
N THR A 99 3.75 -21.64 -9.20
CA THR A 99 3.50 -22.53 -10.33
C THR A 99 2.23 -22.22 -11.13
N CYS A 100 1.28 -21.46 -10.61
CA CYS A 100 0.08 -21.06 -11.34
C CYS A 100 0.41 -20.02 -12.44
N GLU A 101 -0.54 -19.76 -13.31
CA GLU A 101 -0.39 -18.81 -14.41
C GLU A 101 0.02 -17.42 -13.91
N HIS A 102 -0.62 -16.93 -12.87
CA HIS A 102 -0.32 -15.62 -12.28
C HIS A 102 1.12 -15.53 -11.74
N CYS A 103 1.57 -16.55 -11.00
CA CYS A 103 2.94 -16.58 -10.49
C CYS A 103 3.97 -16.59 -11.62
N ARG A 104 3.75 -17.37 -12.69
CA ARG A 104 4.65 -17.42 -13.84
C ARG A 104 4.73 -16.09 -14.61
N GLN A 105 3.67 -15.27 -14.51
CA GLN A 105 3.62 -13.93 -15.12
C GLN A 105 4.14 -12.83 -14.20
N GLY A 106 4.56 -13.16 -12.96
CA GLY A 106 4.97 -12.19 -11.93
C GLY A 106 3.81 -11.36 -11.43
N GLU A 107 2.64 -11.98 -11.33
CA GLU A 107 1.40 -11.43 -10.78
C GLU A 107 0.96 -12.28 -9.58
N GLU A 108 1.90 -12.63 -8.71
CA GLU A 108 1.70 -13.48 -7.54
C GLU A 108 0.66 -12.93 -6.56
N ASN A 109 0.37 -11.64 -6.62
CA ASN A 109 -0.74 -11.00 -5.89
C ASN A 109 -2.13 -11.49 -6.33
N LEU A 110 -2.23 -12.20 -7.46
CA LEU A 110 -3.45 -12.83 -7.97
C LEU A 110 -3.44 -14.36 -7.79
N CYS A 111 -2.41 -14.91 -7.17
CA CYS A 111 -2.35 -16.33 -6.83
C CYS A 111 -3.40 -16.67 -5.77
N GLU A 112 -4.18 -17.73 -5.99
CA GLU A 112 -5.20 -18.17 -5.01
C GLU A 112 -4.57 -18.71 -3.72
N ASP A 113 -3.34 -19.24 -3.79
CA ASP A 113 -2.58 -19.79 -2.67
C ASP A 113 -1.58 -18.78 -2.09
N PHE A 114 -1.76 -17.46 -2.30
CA PHE A 114 -0.86 -16.49 -1.68
C PHE A 114 -1.06 -16.42 -0.16
N LEU A 115 0.03 -16.21 0.56
CA LEU A 115 -0.01 -15.90 1.99
C LEU A 115 0.41 -14.45 2.20
N ALA A 116 -0.26 -13.75 3.11
CA ALA A 116 0.02 -12.36 3.44
C ALA A 116 0.86 -12.23 4.72
N THR A 117 1.85 -11.35 4.69
CA THR A 117 2.68 -10.96 5.83
C THR A 117 1.83 -10.24 6.88
N GLY A 118 1.88 -10.70 8.12
CA GLY A 118 1.10 -10.11 9.23
C GLY A 118 -0.33 -10.65 9.35
N ARG A 119 -0.86 -11.36 8.33
CA ARG A 119 -2.20 -11.94 8.34
C ARG A 119 -2.17 -13.48 8.33
N ASP A 120 -1.42 -14.08 7.42
CA ASP A 120 -1.34 -15.54 7.22
C ASP A 120 -0.01 -16.10 7.72
N ALA A 121 1.00 -15.26 7.81
CA ALA A 121 2.31 -15.57 8.39
C ALA A 121 2.76 -14.40 9.28
N PRO A 122 3.63 -14.65 10.29
CA PRO A 122 4.12 -13.61 11.18
C PRO A 122 4.76 -12.44 10.44
N GLY A 123 4.41 -11.22 10.83
CA GLY A 123 4.89 -9.98 10.26
C GLY A 123 6.00 -9.31 11.06
N GLY A 124 6.19 -8.00 10.82
CA GLY A 124 7.32 -7.21 11.30
C GLY A 124 7.14 -6.50 12.64
N TYR A 125 6.06 -6.72 13.37
CA TYR A 125 5.92 -6.17 14.72
C TYR A 125 6.68 -7.04 15.75
N ALA A 126 7.92 -7.40 15.41
CA ALA A 126 8.83 -8.21 16.20
C ALA A 126 10.29 -7.91 15.85
N GLU A 127 11.21 -8.25 16.75
CA GLU A 127 12.66 -8.06 16.51
C GLU A 127 13.21 -8.90 15.36
N TYR A 128 12.57 -10.05 15.07
CA TYR A 128 12.97 -10.94 13.98
C TYR A 128 11.75 -11.50 13.24
N MET A 129 11.92 -11.76 11.94
CA MET A 129 10.96 -12.50 11.13
C MET A 129 11.68 -13.41 10.13
N CYS A 130 11.07 -14.53 9.76
CA CYS A 130 11.47 -15.35 8.62
C CYS A 130 10.60 -15.04 7.42
N VAL A 131 11.16 -15.12 6.20
CA VAL A 131 10.44 -14.95 4.94
C VAL A 131 11.14 -15.75 3.85
N PRO A 132 10.42 -16.37 2.89
CA PRO A 132 11.05 -16.92 1.70
C PRO A 132 11.84 -15.84 0.96
N GLU A 133 13.08 -16.13 0.55
CA GLU A 133 13.96 -15.13 -0.06
C GLU A 133 13.38 -14.49 -1.33
N ASP A 134 12.47 -15.20 -2.03
CA ASP A 134 11.81 -14.68 -3.22
C ASP A 134 10.93 -13.47 -2.96
N PHE A 135 10.43 -13.32 -1.73
CA PHE A 135 9.53 -12.26 -1.29
C PHE A 135 10.22 -11.15 -0.49
N ALA A 136 11.54 -11.23 -0.37
CA ALA A 136 12.39 -10.12 0.07
C ALA A 136 13.03 -9.40 -1.14
N PHE A 137 13.40 -8.13 -0.95
CA PHE A 137 14.10 -7.35 -1.98
C PHE A 137 15.08 -6.37 -1.36
N LYS A 138 16.12 -5.99 -2.12
CA LYS A 138 17.11 -4.99 -1.69
C LYS A 138 16.46 -3.61 -1.59
N VAL A 139 16.78 -2.89 -0.52
CA VAL A 139 16.30 -1.52 -0.29
C VAL A 139 17.42 -0.54 -0.62
N PRO A 140 17.17 0.49 -1.45
CA PRO A 140 18.16 1.51 -1.78
C PRO A 140 18.68 2.25 -0.54
N ASP A 141 19.98 2.57 -0.52
CA ASP A 141 20.63 3.26 0.61
C ASP A 141 20.25 4.75 0.74
N SER A 142 19.52 5.30 -0.24
CA SER A 142 19.04 6.68 -0.25
C SER A 142 17.97 6.98 0.80
N PHE A 143 17.39 5.95 1.42
CA PHE A 143 16.36 6.06 2.47
C PHE A 143 16.89 5.56 3.80
N SER A 144 16.53 6.22 4.91
CA SER A 144 16.59 5.57 6.22
C SER A 144 15.61 4.39 6.30
N ASP A 145 15.73 3.52 7.30
CA ASP A 145 14.81 2.38 7.46
C ASP A 145 13.38 2.86 7.72
N ALA A 146 13.23 3.92 8.52
CA ALA A 146 11.94 4.53 8.80
C ALA A 146 11.31 5.20 7.58
N GLU A 147 12.11 5.84 6.69
CA GLU A 147 11.61 6.42 5.44
C GLU A 147 11.20 5.34 4.42
N ALA A 148 11.93 4.23 4.37
CA ALA A 148 11.67 3.14 3.42
C ALA A 148 10.40 2.35 3.75
N ALA A 149 10.12 2.08 5.03
CA ALA A 149 9.01 1.23 5.45
C ALA A 149 7.64 1.63 4.86
N PRO A 150 7.15 2.88 4.96
CA PRO A 150 5.84 3.25 4.42
C PRO A 150 5.77 3.22 2.88
N LEU A 151 6.91 3.27 2.20
CA LEU A 151 6.96 3.18 0.74
C LEU A 151 6.55 1.79 0.24
N LEU A 152 6.71 0.74 1.06
CA LEU A 152 6.37 -0.65 0.73
C LEU A 152 4.86 -0.92 0.61
N CYS A 153 4.03 0.00 1.09
CA CYS A 153 2.57 -0.09 0.95
C CYS A 153 2.04 1.05 0.08
N ALA A 154 1.93 2.28 0.62
CA ALA A 154 1.31 3.41 -0.07
C ALA A 154 2.01 3.77 -1.39
N GLY A 155 3.34 3.65 -1.45
CA GLY A 155 4.13 3.91 -2.65
C GLY A 155 3.94 2.82 -3.70
N ALA A 156 4.16 1.58 -3.32
CA ALA A 156 4.08 0.44 -4.22
C ALA A 156 2.67 0.24 -4.81
N ILE A 157 1.60 0.40 -3.99
CA ILE A 157 0.23 0.31 -4.50
C ILE A 157 -0.11 1.46 -5.44
N GLY A 158 0.43 2.66 -5.18
CA GLY A 158 0.35 3.80 -6.10
C GLY A 158 1.04 3.52 -7.44
N TYR A 159 2.23 2.94 -7.40
CA TYR A 159 2.97 2.52 -8.58
C TYR A 159 2.21 1.49 -9.41
N ARG A 160 1.73 0.40 -8.77
CA ARG A 160 0.91 -0.60 -9.45
C ARG A 160 -0.35 0.00 -10.05
N SER A 161 -1.03 0.88 -9.32
CA SER A 161 -2.23 1.58 -9.83
C SER A 161 -1.89 2.37 -11.09
N LEU A 162 -0.80 3.14 -11.08
CA LEU A 162 -0.34 3.91 -12.24
C LEU A 162 -0.03 2.99 -13.43
N ARG A 163 0.71 1.90 -13.22
CA ARG A 163 1.01 0.90 -14.25
C ARG A 163 -0.26 0.30 -14.86
N LEU A 164 -1.25 -0.07 -14.03
CA LEU A 164 -2.53 -0.64 -14.48
C LEU A 164 -3.40 0.35 -15.26
N THR A 165 -3.20 1.67 -15.10
CA THR A 165 -3.89 2.65 -15.96
C THR A 165 -3.47 2.55 -17.41
N GLY A 166 -2.23 2.12 -17.68
CA GLY A 166 -1.62 2.19 -19.00
C GLY A 166 -1.45 3.63 -19.50
N LEU A 167 -1.19 4.58 -18.58
CA LEU A 167 -0.93 5.99 -18.90
C LEU A 167 0.23 6.11 -19.90
N LYS A 168 0.07 6.98 -20.88
CA LYS A 168 1.12 7.36 -21.84
C LYS A 168 1.46 8.83 -21.66
N ASP A 169 2.71 9.20 -21.90
CA ASP A 169 3.16 10.58 -21.77
C ASP A 169 2.34 11.52 -22.68
N GLY A 170 1.91 12.65 -22.14
CA GLY A 170 1.01 13.60 -22.78
C GLY A 170 -0.48 13.33 -22.57
N GLN A 171 -0.87 12.24 -21.90
CA GLN A 171 -2.25 11.98 -21.51
C GLN A 171 -2.61 12.68 -20.19
N ARG A 172 -3.92 12.83 -19.94
CA ARG A 172 -4.49 13.41 -18.74
C ARG A 172 -4.83 12.33 -17.71
N LEU A 173 -4.28 12.48 -16.50
CA LEU A 173 -4.55 11.60 -15.36
C LEU A 173 -5.43 12.33 -14.34
N GLY A 174 -6.51 11.68 -13.89
CA GLY A 174 -7.27 12.06 -12.71
C GLY A 174 -6.85 11.27 -11.48
N LEU A 175 -6.87 11.91 -10.32
CA LEU A 175 -6.70 11.28 -9.01
C LEU A 175 -7.90 11.64 -8.15
N THR A 176 -8.70 10.66 -7.70
CA THR A 176 -9.78 10.88 -6.74
C THR A 176 -9.33 10.48 -5.35
N GLY A 177 -9.45 11.44 -4.40
CA GLY A 177 -8.74 11.42 -3.13
C GLY A 177 -7.27 11.86 -3.29
N PHE A 178 -6.73 12.54 -2.27
CA PHE A 178 -5.34 13.01 -2.30
C PHE A 178 -4.62 12.70 -0.99
N GLY A 179 -4.63 11.42 -0.61
CA GLY A 179 -3.96 10.89 0.57
C GLY A 179 -2.55 10.35 0.29
N ALA A 180 -2.11 9.41 1.15
CA ALA A 180 -0.76 8.85 1.16
C ALA A 180 -0.31 8.26 -0.20
N SER A 181 -1.19 7.58 -0.92
CA SER A 181 -0.84 6.97 -2.22
C SER A 181 -0.90 7.99 -3.37
N ALA A 182 -1.95 8.80 -3.44
CA ALA A 182 -2.20 9.69 -4.58
C ALA A 182 -1.12 10.78 -4.75
N HIS A 183 -0.60 11.36 -3.65
CA HIS A 183 0.47 12.35 -3.76
C HIS A 183 1.79 11.74 -4.27
N LEU A 184 2.07 10.47 -3.96
CA LEU A 184 3.22 9.75 -4.51
C LEU A 184 3.03 9.46 -6.00
N VAL A 185 1.81 9.08 -6.42
CA VAL A 185 1.47 8.92 -7.85
C VAL A 185 1.70 10.22 -8.61
N LEU A 186 1.29 11.35 -8.07
CA LEU A 186 1.54 12.66 -8.71
C LEU A 186 3.04 12.89 -8.94
N LYS A 187 3.88 12.61 -7.92
CA LYS A 187 5.34 12.74 -8.06
C LYS A 187 5.91 11.80 -9.12
N MET A 188 5.47 10.53 -9.13
CA MET A 188 5.87 9.56 -10.16
C MET A 188 5.48 10.03 -11.57
N VAL A 189 4.25 10.53 -11.75
CA VAL A 189 3.78 11.03 -13.06
C VAL A 189 4.60 12.22 -13.53
N ARG A 190 4.89 13.16 -12.64
CA ARG A 190 5.74 14.32 -12.95
C ARG A 190 7.14 13.93 -13.45
N HIS A 191 7.68 12.83 -12.92
CA HIS A 191 8.98 12.30 -13.31
C HIS A 191 8.93 11.49 -14.60
N GLN A 192 8.05 10.47 -14.66
CA GLN A 192 8.01 9.50 -15.75
C GLN A 192 7.24 9.98 -16.98
N TYR A 193 6.26 10.89 -16.80
CA TYR A 193 5.35 11.38 -17.83
C TYR A 193 5.30 12.92 -17.83
N PRO A 194 6.42 13.61 -18.13
CA PRO A 194 6.56 15.06 -17.90
C PRO A 194 5.61 15.94 -18.73
N ARG A 195 5.03 15.43 -19.82
CA ARG A 195 4.04 16.11 -20.63
C ARG A 195 2.60 15.83 -20.21
N SER A 196 2.39 14.91 -19.27
CA SER A 196 1.06 14.55 -18.77
C SER A 196 0.56 15.57 -17.75
N GLU A 197 -0.72 15.88 -17.85
CA GLU A 197 -1.44 16.78 -16.93
C GLU A 197 -2.13 15.96 -15.84
N VAL A 198 -2.01 16.38 -14.58
CA VAL A 198 -2.66 15.70 -13.45
C VAL A 198 -3.76 16.59 -12.88
N PHE A 199 -4.95 15.99 -12.74
CA PHE A 199 -6.18 16.58 -12.21
C PHE A 199 -6.51 15.89 -10.89
N VAL A 200 -6.84 16.65 -9.84
CA VAL A 200 -7.10 16.09 -8.52
C VAL A 200 -8.52 16.43 -8.06
N PHE A 201 -9.24 15.42 -7.57
CA PHE A 201 -10.56 15.54 -6.97
C PHE A 201 -10.48 15.20 -5.49
N ALA A 202 -10.63 16.18 -4.62
CA ALA A 202 -10.53 15.99 -3.18
C ALA A 202 -11.51 16.90 -2.42
N ARG A 203 -12.16 16.36 -1.39
CA ARG A 203 -13.12 17.09 -0.54
C ARG A 203 -12.45 18.22 0.25
N SER A 204 -11.24 17.97 0.73
CA SER A 204 -10.52 18.91 1.59
C SER A 204 -9.87 20.03 0.78
N PRO A 205 -10.16 21.32 1.06
CA PRO A 205 -9.43 22.45 0.46
C PRO A 205 -7.91 22.38 0.67
N LYS A 206 -7.46 21.84 1.83
CA LYS A 206 -6.03 21.66 2.12
C LYS A 206 -5.38 20.64 1.17
N GLU A 207 -6.06 19.52 0.90
CA GLU A 207 -5.58 18.53 -0.08
C GLU A 207 -5.54 19.09 -1.47
N ARG A 208 -6.54 19.90 -1.89
CA ARG A 208 -6.56 20.60 -3.18
C ARG A 208 -5.39 21.58 -3.33
N SER A 209 -5.11 22.38 -2.29
CA SER A 209 -3.94 23.28 -2.28
C SER A 209 -2.65 22.52 -2.38
N PHE A 210 -2.48 21.47 -1.58
CA PHE A 210 -1.29 20.63 -1.61
C PHE A 210 -1.08 19.93 -2.96
N ALA A 211 -2.15 19.48 -3.61
CA ALA A 211 -2.05 18.92 -4.95
C ALA A 211 -1.50 19.93 -5.97
N LYS A 212 -1.96 21.19 -5.92
CA LYS A 212 -1.45 22.27 -6.78
C LYS A 212 0.01 22.61 -6.50
N GLU A 213 0.40 22.67 -5.24
CA GLU A 213 1.80 22.85 -4.83
C GLU A 213 2.72 21.78 -5.40
N LEU A 214 2.25 20.51 -5.46
CA LEU A 214 2.97 19.40 -6.05
C LEU A 214 2.92 19.36 -7.58
N GLY A 215 2.14 20.25 -8.22
CA GLY A 215 2.11 20.43 -9.68
C GLY A 215 0.89 19.81 -10.39
N ALA A 216 -0.22 19.57 -9.67
CA ALA A 216 -1.50 19.31 -10.34
C ALA A 216 -1.95 20.56 -11.11
N VAL A 217 -2.35 20.39 -12.36
CA VAL A 217 -2.81 21.51 -13.21
C VAL A 217 -4.17 22.04 -12.79
N TRP A 218 -4.97 21.17 -12.15
CA TRP A 218 -6.28 21.49 -11.62
C TRP A 218 -6.59 20.67 -10.37
N ALA A 219 -7.33 21.26 -9.45
CA ALA A 219 -7.87 20.54 -8.27
C ALA A 219 -9.24 21.11 -7.90
N GLY A 220 -10.24 20.24 -7.79
CA GLY A 220 -11.63 20.54 -7.46
C GLY A 220 -12.22 19.58 -6.41
N ASP A 221 -13.50 19.76 -6.10
CA ASP A 221 -14.22 18.84 -5.23
C ASP A 221 -14.56 17.53 -5.96
N THR A 222 -15.04 16.54 -5.25
CA THR A 222 -15.31 15.20 -5.78
C THR A 222 -16.29 15.21 -6.95
N ASP A 223 -17.29 16.07 -6.92
CA ASP A 223 -18.36 16.23 -7.92
C ASP A 223 -18.18 17.39 -8.88
N ASP A 224 -17.06 18.09 -8.79
CA ASP A 224 -16.76 19.12 -9.78
C ASP A 224 -16.49 18.50 -11.17
N PRO A 225 -17.01 19.08 -12.25
CA PRO A 225 -16.60 18.67 -13.58
C PRO A 225 -15.16 19.13 -13.85
N ALA A 226 -14.31 18.21 -14.32
CA ALA A 226 -12.99 18.59 -14.77
C ALA A 226 -13.10 19.51 -16.02
N PRO A 227 -12.18 20.50 -16.18
CA PRO A 227 -12.20 21.38 -17.35
C PRO A 227 -11.94 20.65 -18.68
N ALA A 228 -11.51 19.38 -18.62
CA ALA A 228 -11.32 18.51 -19.77
C ALA A 228 -11.59 17.05 -19.40
N LYS A 229 -12.01 16.22 -20.35
CA LYS A 229 -12.13 14.77 -20.12
C LYS A 229 -10.75 14.14 -19.96
N LEU A 230 -10.69 13.12 -19.09
CA LEU A 230 -9.46 12.48 -18.63
C LEU A 230 -9.24 11.13 -19.33
N ASP A 231 -8.01 10.83 -19.68
CA ASP A 231 -7.65 9.56 -20.31
C ASP A 231 -7.64 8.41 -19.33
N ARG A 232 -7.15 8.67 -18.13
CA ARG A 232 -6.95 7.69 -17.05
C ARG A 232 -7.33 8.33 -15.72
N ILE A 233 -7.91 7.55 -14.83
CA ILE A 233 -8.22 7.99 -13.47
C ILE A 233 -7.80 6.89 -12.50
N ILE A 234 -7.24 7.28 -11.35
CA ILE A 234 -6.99 6.40 -10.21
C ILE A 234 -7.86 6.89 -9.06
N ASP A 235 -8.72 6.00 -8.54
CA ASP A 235 -9.50 6.26 -7.34
C ASP A 235 -8.81 5.64 -6.12
N THR A 236 -8.52 6.46 -5.11
CA THR A 236 -7.89 6.05 -3.85
C THR A 236 -8.82 6.18 -2.64
N THR A 237 -10.12 6.34 -2.89
CA THR A 237 -11.10 6.56 -1.82
C THR A 237 -11.78 5.26 -1.39
N PRO A 238 -12.24 5.16 -0.13
CA PRO A 238 -12.96 3.97 0.33
C PRO A 238 -14.46 3.97 -0.01
N VAL A 239 -14.98 4.98 -0.72
CA VAL A 239 -16.42 5.22 -0.94
C VAL A 239 -16.78 5.20 -2.42
N TRP A 240 -18.08 5.09 -2.77
CA TRP A 240 -18.55 4.87 -4.13
C TRP A 240 -18.79 6.16 -4.94
N LYS A 241 -19.19 7.27 -4.28
CA LYS A 241 -19.42 8.55 -4.96
C LYS A 241 -18.27 8.95 -5.88
N PRO A 242 -16.99 8.93 -5.42
CA PRO A 242 -15.87 9.30 -6.29
C PRO A 242 -15.69 8.40 -7.51
N VAL A 243 -16.08 7.13 -7.43
CA VAL A 243 -16.03 6.17 -8.56
C VAL A 243 -17.02 6.58 -9.66
N VAL A 244 -18.25 6.90 -9.28
CA VAL A 244 -19.29 7.32 -10.23
C VAL A 244 -18.92 8.65 -10.88
N GLU A 245 -18.50 9.64 -10.08
CA GLU A 245 -18.08 10.96 -10.59
C GLU A 245 -16.82 10.88 -11.46
N ALA A 246 -15.90 9.97 -11.15
CA ALA A 246 -14.73 9.71 -11.98
C ALA A 246 -15.12 9.21 -13.37
N LEU A 247 -16.08 8.28 -13.46
CA LEU A 247 -16.58 7.76 -14.74
C LEU A 247 -17.24 8.84 -15.59
N HIS A 248 -17.90 9.82 -14.95
CA HIS A 248 -18.42 11.00 -15.65
C HIS A 248 -17.31 11.82 -16.30
N ASN A 249 -16.18 12.02 -15.59
CA ASN A 249 -15.03 12.78 -16.07
C ASN A 249 -14.15 12.01 -17.07
N LEU A 250 -14.31 10.70 -17.18
CA LEU A 250 -13.53 9.83 -18.08
C LEU A 250 -13.97 10.01 -19.53
N LYS A 251 -13.01 10.11 -20.47
CA LYS A 251 -13.29 10.16 -21.89
C LYS A 251 -13.58 8.78 -22.47
N SER A 252 -14.03 8.74 -23.74
CA SER A 252 -14.19 7.49 -24.50
C SER A 252 -12.88 6.70 -24.56
N GLY A 253 -12.94 5.38 -24.36
CA GLY A 253 -11.76 4.49 -24.28
C GLY A 253 -10.88 4.74 -23.05
N GLY A 254 -11.37 5.53 -22.09
CA GLY A 254 -10.64 5.82 -20.87
C GLY A 254 -10.72 4.68 -19.86
N ARG A 255 -9.79 4.68 -18.90
CA ARG A 255 -9.73 3.66 -17.84
C ARG A 255 -9.71 4.28 -16.46
N LEU A 256 -10.63 3.81 -15.60
CA LEU A 256 -10.63 4.03 -14.16
C LEU A 256 -9.99 2.85 -13.44
N VAL A 257 -9.00 3.10 -12.59
CA VAL A 257 -8.36 2.10 -11.73
C VAL A 257 -8.74 2.39 -10.29
N ILE A 258 -9.42 1.45 -9.63
CA ILE A 258 -9.85 1.56 -8.24
C ILE A 258 -8.77 0.96 -7.34
N ASN A 259 -8.08 1.82 -6.59
CA ASN A 259 -7.07 1.48 -5.61
C ASN A 259 -7.68 1.53 -4.19
N ALA A 260 -8.44 0.52 -3.85
CA ALA A 260 -9.00 0.35 -2.51
C ALA A 260 -9.14 -1.14 -2.22
N ILE A 261 -8.65 -1.58 -1.07
CA ILE A 261 -8.77 -2.98 -0.65
C ILE A 261 -10.24 -3.37 -0.46
N ARG A 262 -11.08 -2.42 -0.07
CA ARG A 262 -12.53 -2.55 0.05
C ARG A 262 -13.22 -1.21 -0.16
N LYS A 263 -14.50 -1.25 -0.46
CA LYS A 263 -15.38 -0.08 -0.44
C LYS A 263 -16.32 -0.15 0.76
N GLU A 264 -16.57 1.00 1.38
CA GLU A 264 -17.54 1.14 2.47
C GLU A 264 -18.97 1.10 1.94
N GLU A 265 -19.90 0.67 2.81
CA GLU A 265 -21.33 0.59 2.45
C GLU A 265 -22.07 1.94 2.63
N VAL A 266 -21.40 2.94 3.23
CA VAL A 266 -22.00 4.21 3.68
C VAL A 266 -22.67 5.02 2.56
N ASP A 267 -22.21 4.87 1.32
CA ASP A 267 -22.76 5.56 0.14
C ASP A 267 -23.00 4.61 -1.04
N LYS A 268 -23.21 3.31 -0.76
CA LYS A 268 -23.39 2.28 -1.80
C LYS A 268 -24.58 2.56 -2.73
N GLU A 269 -25.61 3.20 -2.21
CA GLU A 269 -26.76 3.66 -3.00
C GLU A 269 -26.38 4.66 -4.10
N TYR A 270 -25.19 5.30 -3.99
CA TYR A 270 -24.71 6.18 -5.05
C TYR A 270 -24.48 5.46 -6.37
N LEU A 271 -24.27 4.13 -6.34
CA LEU A 271 -24.18 3.28 -7.54
C LEU A 271 -25.46 3.31 -8.39
N LEU A 272 -26.62 3.60 -7.81
CA LEU A 272 -27.89 3.75 -8.55
C LEU A 272 -27.89 4.95 -9.51
N ARG A 273 -26.92 5.87 -9.37
CA ARG A 273 -26.71 7.00 -10.28
C ARG A 273 -25.88 6.63 -11.52
N LEU A 274 -25.38 5.39 -11.60
CA LEU A 274 -24.72 4.94 -12.82
C LEU A 274 -25.72 4.95 -13.97
N ASP A 275 -25.44 5.77 -14.96
CA ASP A 275 -26.15 5.88 -16.23
C ASP A 275 -25.27 5.33 -17.34
N TYR A 276 -25.74 4.30 -18.03
CA TYR A 276 -24.91 3.58 -19.00
C TYR A 276 -24.33 4.47 -20.11
N PRO A 277 -25.15 5.34 -20.79
CA PRO A 277 -24.64 6.23 -21.81
C PRO A 277 -23.52 7.16 -21.33
N THR A 278 -23.65 7.68 -20.11
CA THR A 278 -22.70 8.66 -19.55
C THR A 278 -21.46 8.03 -18.95
N HIS A 279 -21.63 6.94 -18.19
CA HIS A 279 -20.57 6.43 -17.33
C HIS A 279 -19.81 5.24 -17.92
N LEU A 280 -20.46 4.41 -18.78
CA LEU A 280 -19.87 3.16 -19.28
C LEU A 280 -19.76 3.09 -20.81
N TRP A 281 -20.68 3.73 -21.54
CA TRP A 281 -20.68 3.72 -23.00
C TRP A 281 -19.34 4.23 -23.59
N LEU A 282 -19.05 3.85 -24.82
CA LEU A 282 -17.82 4.21 -25.56
C LEU A 282 -16.55 3.58 -24.97
N GLU A 283 -16.63 2.30 -24.65
CA GLU A 283 -15.48 1.47 -24.27
C GLU A 283 -14.74 1.98 -23.03
N LYS A 284 -15.45 2.59 -22.07
CA LYS A 284 -14.85 2.94 -20.78
C LYS A 284 -14.60 1.70 -19.96
N GLU A 285 -13.43 1.61 -19.34
CA GLU A 285 -12.99 0.49 -18.54
C GLU A 285 -12.97 0.82 -17.05
N VAL A 286 -13.36 -0.14 -16.22
CA VAL A 286 -13.15 -0.11 -14.76
C VAL A 286 -12.30 -1.31 -14.38
N LYS A 287 -11.18 -1.05 -13.66
CA LYS A 287 -10.27 -2.08 -13.18
C LYS A 287 -9.96 -1.86 -11.71
N SER A 288 -9.94 -2.92 -10.91
CA SER A 288 -9.48 -2.86 -9.53
C SER A 288 -7.99 -3.19 -9.42
N VAL A 289 -7.38 -2.80 -8.32
CA VAL A 289 -6.01 -3.18 -7.93
C VAL A 289 -6.11 -4.18 -6.79
N ALA A 290 -5.52 -5.34 -6.96
CA ALA A 290 -5.42 -6.37 -5.93
C ALA A 290 -4.00 -6.36 -5.34
N ASN A 291 -3.74 -5.46 -4.39
CA ASN A 291 -2.44 -5.35 -3.73
C ASN A 291 -1.25 -5.14 -4.72
N VAL A 292 -0.05 -5.60 -4.38
CA VAL A 292 1.17 -5.42 -5.18
C VAL A 292 1.88 -6.76 -5.39
N ALA A 293 2.46 -6.97 -6.56
CA ALA A 293 3.40 -8.05 -6.79
C ALA A 293 4.80 -7.66 -6.32
N THR A 294 5.68 -8.63 -6.07
CA THR A 294 7.06 -8.37 -5.63
C THR A 294 7.83 -7.50 -6.63
N ARG A 295 7.54 -7.66 -7.93
CA ARG A 295 8.14 -6.80 -8.96
C ARG A 295 7.71 -5.33 -8.82
N ASP A 296 6.47 -5.05 -8.42
CA ASP A 296 6.00 -3.66 -8.23
C ASP A 296 6.76 -2.98 -7.09
N LEU A 297 7.08 -3.73 -6.03
CA LEU A 297 7.90 -3.24 -4.92
C LEU A 297 9.32 -2.89 -5.39
N ARG A 298 9.98 -3.80 -6.12
CA ARG A 298 11.34 -3.59 -6.63
C ARG A 298 11.40 -2.38 -7.57
N GLU A 299 10.58 -2.39 -8.62
CA GLU A 299 10.53 -1.32 -9.61
C GLU A 299 10.18 0.04 -8.98
N PHE A 300 9.25 0.04 -8.02
CA PHE A 300 8.90 1.28 -7.31
C PHE A 300 10.04 1.79 -6.42
N MET A 301 10.74 0.91 -5.69
CA MET A 301 11.82 1.35 -4.81
C MET A 301 13.00 1.92 -5.59
N ASP A 302 13.31 1.34 -6.75
CA ASP A 302 14.31 1.89 -7.67
C ASP A 302 13.88 3.27 -8.18
N LEU A 303 12.64 3.41 -8.65
CA LEU A 303 12.08 4.68 -9.09
C LEU A 303 12.03 5.71 -7.95
N ALA A 304 11.65 5.31 -6.74
CA ALA A 304 11.59 6.20 -5.60
C ALA A 304 12.97 6.74 -5.19
N ALA A 305 14.05 5.99 -5.47
CA ALA A 305 15.41 6.45 -5.25
C ALA A 305 15.86 7.51 -6.27
N GLU A 306 15.31 7.47 -7.50
CA GLU A 306 15.57 8.47 -8.54
C GLU A 306 14.79 9.77 -8.30
N ILE A 307 13.58 9.67 -7.75
CA ILE A 307 12.73 10.80 -7.43
C ILE A 307 13.04 11.23 -5.99
N PRO A 308 13.10 12.53 -5.65
CA PRO A 308 13.30 12.97 -4.28
C PRO A 308 12.03 12.74 -3.42
N ILE A 309 11.63 11.48 -3.30
CA ILE A 309 10.54 11.05 -2.43
C ILE A 309 11.12 10.81 -1.03
N LYS A 310 10.83 11.73 -0.12
CA LYS A 310 11.10 11.54 1.31
C LYS A 310 9.78 11.60 2.05
N PRO A 311 9.24 10.47 2.53
CA PRO A 311 8.05 10.49 3.36
C PRO A 311 8.35 11.21 4.69
N THR A 312 7.39 12.00 5.14
CA THR A 312 7.42 12.45 6.54
C THR A 312 7.02 11.27 7.41
N VAL A 313 7.84 10.93 8.37
CA VAL A 313 7.61 9.80 9.28
C VAL A 313 7.49 10.26 10.72
N GLN A 314 6.69 9.53 11.49
CA GLN A 314 6.60 9.63 12.94
C GLN A 314 7.00 8.26 13.51
N GLU A 315 8.12 8.23 14.23
CA GLU A 315 8.69 7.02 14.77
C GLU A 315 8.12 6.71 16.16
N PHE A 316 7.89 5.43 16.42
CA PHE A 316 7.41 4.86 17.67
C PHE A 316 8.29 3.66 18.02
N PRO A 317 8.65 3.44 19.29
CA PRO A 317 9.27 2.17 19.67
C PRO A 317 8.24 1.02 19.52
N LEU A 318 8.71 -0.21 19.38
CA LEU A 318 7.85 -1.39 19.20
C LEU A 318 6.73 -1.47 20.27
N GLU A 319 7.06 -1.18 21.53
CA GLU A 319 6.14 -1.19 22.66
C GLU A 319 4.95 -0.21 22.51
N ALA A 320 5.13 0.83 21.69
CA ALA A 320 4.10 1.83 21.42
C ALA A 320 3.22 1.49 20.18
N ALA A 321 3.24 0.25 19.69
CA ALA A 321 2.45 -0.17 18.53
C ALA A 321 0.94 0.12 18.70
N ASN A 322 0.37 -0.15 19.86
CA ASN A 322 -1.03 0.17 20.16
C ASN A 322 -1.33 1.68 20.05
N GLN A 323 -0.42 2.53 20.55
CA GLN A 323 -0.55 3.98 20.43
C GLN A 323 -0.51 4.42 18.97
N ALA A 324 0.42 3.90 18.18
CA ALA A 324 0.54 4.24 16.76
C ALA A 324 -0.72 3.86 15.96
N LEU A 325 -1.29 2.67 16.23
CA LEU A 325 -2.54 2.20 15.63
C LEU A 325 -3.74 3.07 16.02
N LEU A 326 -3.85 3.43 17.29
CA LEU A 326 -4.95 4.25 17.80
C LEU A 326 -4.93 5.66 17.20
N GLU A 327 -3.75 6.29 17.16
CA GLU A 327 -3.58 7.60 16.54
C GLU A 327 -3.87 7.57 15.03
N LEU A 328 -3.55 6.44 14.35
CA LEU A 328 -3.91 6.24 12.95
C LEU A 328 -5.43 6.17 12.77
N LYS A 329 -6.12 5.38 13.60
CA LYS A 329 -7.59 5.27 13.59
C LYS A 329 -8.28 6.61 13.84
N GLU A 330 -7.78 7.38 14.78
CA GLU A 330 -8.28 8.71 15.14
C GLU A 330 -7.93 9.81 14.11
N ARG A 331 -7.27 9.44 13.00
CA ARG A 331 -6.80 10.37 11.96
C ARG A 331 -5.83 11.45 12.47
N LYS A 332 -5.13 11.18 13.56
CA LYS A 332 -4.02 12.01 14.06
C LYS A 332 -2.75 11.72 13.24
N ILE A 333 -2.84 11.97 11.94
CA ILE A 333 -1.80 11.61 10.98
C ILE A 333 -1.01 12.85 10.62
N ARG A 334 0.31 12.81 10.91
CA ARG A 334 1.29 13.75 10.37
C ARG A 334 2.41 12.93 9.73
N GLY A 335 2.23 12.57 8.47
CA GLY A 335 3.11 11.63 7.78
C GLY A 335 2.76 10.17 8.06
N ALA A 336 3.65 9.25 7.73
CA ALA A 336 3.50 7.82 8.00
C ALA A 336 3.96 7.47 9.43
N LYS A 337 3.29 6.53 10.08
CA LYS A 337 3.72 6.00 11.38
C LYS A 337 4.60 4.78 11.15
N VAL A 338 5.67 4.68 11.91
CA VAL A 338 6.68 3.61 11.77
C VAL A 338 7.13 3.16 13.16
N LEU A 339 7.06 1.85 13.38
CA LEU A 339 7.71 1.23 14.53
C LEU A 339 9.20 1.08 14.25
N VAL A 340 10.07 1.47 15.18
CA VAL A 340 11.51 1.28 15.13
C VAL A 340 11.95 0.33 16.24
N LEU A 341 12.89 -0.58 15.92
CA LEU A 341 13.30 -1.70 16.78
C LEU A 341 14.80 -1.69 17.05
#